data_f43a1e108ceac0bc1a9892387f9f4956
#
_entry.id   f43a1e108ceac0bc1a9892387f9f4956
#
_cell.length_a   1.000
_cell.length_b   1.000
_cell.length_c   1.000
_cell.angle_alpha   90.00
_cell.angle_beta   90.00
_cell.angle_gamma   90.00
#
_symmetry.space_group_name_H-M   'P 1'
#
loop_
_entity.id
_entity.type
_entity.pdbx_description
1 polymer ?
#
loop_
_entity_poly.entity_id
_entity_poly.type
_entity_poly.pdbx_seq_one_letter_code
_entity_poly.pdbx_strand_id
1 'polypeptide(L)'
;MKEMNRREFLTLSGAAVVALSLAGCGGGPSAPPAPAVPTGKEADLLAAINKVWKEKYDAKAVDHEQLILNQDAVGVIRAYGLILEKANETTHQLTAEDGEMFSKGYLEFAEKMQKYGGEDSLAGTAGSLYQSHNDVVTLEDAYSCEDTAVRAFVEKLLNSNSNSPKAEYISIYCPVVQGKTYMTAVMFRNNKP
;
A
#
# COMPACT_ATOMS: atom_id res chain seq x y z
N MET A 1 -7.61 3.28 -32.67
CA MET A 1 -7.13 3.36 -31.25
C MET A 1 -5.63 3.19 -31.28
N LYS A 2 -4.87 4.17 -30.75
CA LYS A 2 -3.41 4.15 -30.76
C LYS A 2 -2.95 3.31 -29.58
N GLU A 3 -2.23 2.22 -29.84
CA GLU A 3 -1.63 1.40 -28.78
C GLU A 3 -0.58 2.24 -28.04
N MET A 4 -0.77 2.42 -26.76
CA MET A 4 0.14 3.13 -25.87
C MET A 4 1.36 2.23 -25.60
N ASN A 5 2.54 2.69 -26.02
CA ASN A 5 3.78 1.91 -25.94
C ASN A 5 4.26 1.81 -24.47
N ARG A 6 4.84 0.68 -24.06
CA ARG A 6 5.37 0.43 -22.71
C ARG A 6 6.29 1.52 -22.17
N ARG A 7 6.95 2.28 -23.06
CA ARG A 7 7.80 3.43 -22.67
C ARG A 7 7.00 4.65 -22.26
N GLU A 8 5.81 4.88 -22.82
CA GLU A 8 4.94 6.01 -22.45
C GLU A 8 4.28 5.78 -21.07
N PHE A 9 3.99 4.52 -20.71
CA PHE A 9 3.47 4.18 -19.39
C PHE A 9 4.52 4.42 -18.29
N LEU A 10 5.79 4.10 -18.53
CA LEU A 10 6.89 4.34 -17.58
C LEU A 10 7.25 5.82 -17.42
N THR A 11 7.00 6.65 -18.44
CA THR A 11 7.22 8.10 -18.36
C THR A 11 6.10 8.84 -17.64
N LEU A 12 4.86 8.36 -17.70
CA LEU A 12 3.74 8.96 -16.94
C LEU A 12 3.79 8.70 -15.44
N SER A 13 4.36 7.57 -15.03
CA SER A 13 4.55 7.23 -13.60
C SER A 13 5.83 7.82 -12.99
N GLY A 14 6.74 8.34 -13.81
CA GLY A 14 8.04 8.90 -13.39
C GLY A 14 8.14 10.43 -13.35
N ALA A 15 7.14 11.17 -13.82
CA ALA A 15 7.27 12.60 -14.09
C ALA A 15 6.78 13.55 -12.97
N ALA A 16 6.52 13.06 -11.76
CA ALA A 16 6.08 13.92 -10.64
C ALA A 16 7.13 14.11 -9.52
N VAL A 17 8.42 13.86 -9.78
CA VAL A 17 9.47 13.99 -8.76
C VAL A 17 10.64 14.84 -9.27
N VAL A 18 10.38 16.04 -9.78
CA VAL A 18 11.45 17.05 -9.91
C VAL A 18 10.85 18.45 -9.77
N ALA A 19 10.70 18.93 -8.56
CA ALA A 19 10.82 20.36 -8.24
C ALA A 19 10.78 20.55 -6.71
N LEU A 20 11.93 20.57 -6.07
CA LEU A 20 12.23 21.37 -4.89
C LEU A 20 13.57 20.91 -4.26
N SER A 21 14.66 21.11 -5.00
CA SER A 21 15.99 21.11 -4.35
C SER A 21 16.97 22.02 -5.13
N LEU A 22 16.74 23.32 -5.01
CA LEU A 22 17.73 24.32 -5.40
C LEU A 22 17.79 25.42 -4.34
N ALA A 23 18.47 25.13 -3.23
CA ALA A 23 19.18 26.15 -2.45
C ALA A 23 20.10 25.46 -1.44
N GLY A 24 21.40 25.48 -1.65
CA GLY A 24 22.37 25.06 -0.64
C GLY A 24 23.70 24.56 -1.24
N CYS A 25 24.52 25.48 -1.73
CA CYS A 25 25.91 25.21 -2.04
C CYS A 25 26.67 24.93 -0.74
N GLY A 26 27.32 23.76 -0.61
CA GLY A 26 28.17 23.42 0.53
C GLY A 26 28.63 21.97 0.44
N GLY A 27 29.85 21.71 -0.08
CA GLY A 27 30.41 20.36 -0.22
C GLY A 27 30.69 19.71 1.14
N GLY A 28 30.03 18.56 1.37
CA GLY A 28 30.29 17.59 2.43
C GLY A 28 29.95 16.22 1.92
N PRO A 29 30.40 15.09 2.54
CA PRO A 29 30.14 13.76 2.06
C PRO A 29 28.62 13.53 1.94
N SER A 30 28.19 13.04 0.76
CA SER A 30 26.79 12.86 0.39
C SER A 30 26.06 12.00 1.42
N ALA A 31 25.15 12.61 2.16
CA ALA A 31 24.17 11.88 2.92
C ALA A 31 23.28 11.04 1.94
N PRO A 32 22.85 9.83 2.31
CA PRO A 32 21.94 9.07 1.48
C PRO A 32 20.70 9.91 1.16
N PRO A 33 20.17 9.84 -0.08
CA PRO A 33 18.99 10.62 -0.45
C PRO A 33 17.86 10.35 0.54
N ALA A 34 17.27 11.43 1.07
CA ALA A 34 16.11 11.33 1.93
C ALA A 34 15.01 10.52 1.21
N PRO A 35 14.27 9.66 1.91
CA PRO A 35 13.16 8.91 1.32
C PRO A 35 12.23 9.88 0.61
N ALA A 36 11.85 9.55 -0.64
CA ALA A 36 10.93 10.38 -1.40
C ALA A 36 9.64 10.56 -0.61
N VAL A 37 9.25 11.80 -0.33
CA VAL A 37 8.00 12.10 0.36
C VAL A 37 6.85 11.62 -0.55
N PRO A 38 5.95 10.76 -0.06
CA PRO A 38 4.81 10.32 -0.85
C PRO A 38 3.95 11.52 -1.25
N THR A 39 3.34 11.46 -2.44
CA THR A 39 2.44 12.49 -2.95
C THR A 39 1.11 11.86 -3.35
N GLY A 40 0.02 12.64 -3.32
CA GLY A 40 -1.31 12.14 -3.71
C GLY A 40 -2.07 11.44 -2.58
N LYS A 41 -3.09 10.66 -2.96
CA LYS A 41 -4.05 10.04 -2.02
C LYS A 41 -3.41 9.07 -1.04
N GLU A 42 -2.39 8.34 -1.46
CA GLU A 42 -1.65 7.42 -0.59
C GLU A 42 -0.90 8.17 0.51
N ALA A 43 -0.36 9.35 0.20
CA ALA A 43 0.30 10.22 1.18
C ALA A 43 -0.67 10.82 2.19
N ASP A 44 -1.80 11.31 1.70
CA ASP A 44 -2.86 11.88 2.54
C ASP A 44 -3.43 10.81 3.48
N LEU A 45 -3.67 9.60 2.95
CA LEU A 45 -4.13 8.47 3.74
C LEU A 45 -3.08 8.03 4.79
N LEU A 46 -1.80 7.96 4.42
CA LEU A 46 -0.72 7.66 5.37
C LEU A 46 -0.69 8.67 6.52
N ALA A 47 -0.78 9.96 6.20
CA ALA A 47 -0.79 11.01 7.22
C ALA A 47 -1.98 10.86 8.18
N ALA A 48 -3.17 10.56 7.64
CA ALA A 48 -4.38 10.32 8.43
C ALA A 48 -4.26 9.05 9.29
N ILE A 49 -3.73 7.94 8.72
CA ILE A 49 -3.44 6.70 9.47
C ILE A 49 -2.47 6.98 10.61
N ASN A 50 -1.36 7.67 10.35
CA ASN A 50 -0.33 7.93 11.36
C ASN A 50 -0.82 8.82 12.51
N LYS A 51 -1.79 9.70 12.27
CA LYS A 51 -2.44 10.44 13.35
C LYS A 51 -3.16 9.49 14.33
N VAL A 52 -3.95 8.54 13.84
CA VAL A 52 -4.64 7.54 14.66
C VAL A 52 -3.65 6.54 15.27
N TRP A 53 -2.63 6.13 14.50
CA TRP A 53 -1.58 5.22 14.94
C TRP A 53 -0.80 5.77 16.13
N LYS A 54 -0.47 7.07 16.11
CA LYS A 54 0.17 7.74 17.25
C LYS A 54 -0.67 7.66 18.54
N GLU A 55 -1.97 7.82 18.46
CA GLU A 55 -2.85 7.64 19.61
C GLU A 55 -2.78 6.21 20.18
N LYS A 56 -2.71 5.20 19.28
CA LYS A 56 -2.52 3.80 19.68
C LYS A 56 -1.16 3.57 20.34
N TYR A 57 -0.11 4.21 19.82
CA TYR A 57 1.23 4.17 20.43
C TYR A 57 1.24 4.81 21.81
N ASP A 58 0.66 5.98 21.98
CA ASP A 58 0.56 6.66 23.28
C ASP A 58 -0.24 5.83 24.30
N ALA A 59 -1.23 5.05 23.82
CA ALA A 59 -1.97 4.07 24.61
C ALA A 59 -1.23 2.74 24.82
N LYS A 60 0.00 2.57 24.29
CA LYS A 60 0.82 1.35 24.33
C LYS A 60 0.16 0.13 23.65
N ALA A 61 -0.69 0.37 22.66
CA ALA A 61 -1.35 -0.67 21.89
C ALA A 61 -0.52 -1.12 20.67
N VAL A 62 0.49 -0.33 20.28
CA VAL A 62 1.41 -0.64 19.16
C VAL A 62 2.84 -0.27 19.55
N ASP A 63 3.83 -0.91 18.90
CA ASP A 63 5.25 -0.82 19.29
C ASP A 63 5.97 0.40 18.69
N HIS A 64 5.47 0.95 17.57
CA HIS A 64 6.10 2.05 16.82
C HIS A 64 5.20 3.28 16.81
N GLU A 65 5.79 4.48 16.98
CA GLU A 65 5.06 5.75 17.01
C GLU A 65 4.37 6.08 15.69
N GLN A 66 4.94 5.63 14.56
CA GLN A 66 4.42 5.85 13.23
C GLN A 66 4.72 4.66 12.31
N LEU A 67 3.89 4.48 11.29
CA LEU A 67 4.15 3.57 10.18
C LEU A 67 4.93 4.31 9.09
N ILE A 68 5.96 3.65 8.56
CA ILE A 68 6.81 4.17 7.49
C ILE A 68 6.27 3.67 6.15
N LEU A 69 5.98 4.58 5.19
CA LEU A 69 5.58 4.16 3.85
C LEU A 69 6.71 3.39 3.18
N ASN A 70 6.40 2.16 2.81
CA ASN A 70 7.31 1.31 2.07
C ASN A 70 6.50 0.40 1.14
N GLN A 71 6.62 0.60 -0.17
CA GLN A 71 5.80 -0.06 -1.19
C GLN A 71 6.30 -1.48 -1.57
N ASP A 72 7.15 -2.09 -0.77
CA ASP A 72 7.64 -3.43 -1.06
C ASP A 72 6.56 -4.52 -0.91
N ALA A 73 5.56 -4.33 -0.05
CA ALA A 73 4.45 -5.27 0.12
C ALA A 73 3.23 -4.96 -0.77
N VAL A 74 3.31 -3.95 -1.66
CA VAL A 74 2.15 -3.48 -2.43
C VAL A 74 1.68 -4.46 -3.52
N GLY A 75 2.52 -5.41 -3.96
CA GLY A 75 2.30 -6.23 -5.15
C GLY A 75 0.91 -6.89 -5.21
N VAL A 76 0.46 -7.53 -4.12
CA VAL A 76 -0.83 -8.23 -4.07
C VAL A 76 -2.01 -7.25 -4.08
N ILE A 77 -2.01 -6.24 -3.21
CA ILE A 77 -3.12 -5.28 -3.15
C ILE A 77 -3.23 -4.45 -4.43
N ARG A 78 -2.10 -4.15 -5.08
CA ARG A 78 -2.08 -3.51 -6.40
C ARG A 78 -2.66 -4.42 -7.47
N ALA A 79 -2.33 -5.72 -7.46
CA ALA A 79 -2.90 -6.66 -8.40
C ALA A 79 -4.43 -6.74 -8.26
N TYR A 80 -4.95 -6.85 -7.04
CA TYR A 80 -6.40 -6.82 -6.81
C TYR A 80 -7.03 -5.51 -7.27
N GLY A 81 -6.44 -4.38 -6.92
CA GLY A 81 -6.93 -3.07 -7.35
C GLY A 81 -7.00 -2.95 -8.87
N LEU A 82 -5.94 -3.30 -9.58
CA LEU A 82 -5.89 -3.26 -11.05
C LEU A 82 -6.91 -4.20 -11.72
N ILE A 83 -7.15 -5.40 -11.17
CA ILE A 83 -8.17 -6.32 -11.64
C ILE A 83 -9.55 -5.68 -11.51
N LEU A 84 -9.86 -5.10 -10.35
CA LEU A 84 -11.15 -4.47 -10.09
C LEU A 84 -11.34 -3.17 -10.87
N GLU A 85 -10.29 -2.38 -11.10
CA GLU A 85 -10.29 -1.22 -11.98
C GLU A 85 -10.59 -1.62 -13.44
N LYS A 86 -9.96 -2.70 -13.93
CA LYS A 86 -10.18 -3.25 -15.27
C LYS A 86 -11.61 -3.77 -15.42
N ALA A 87 -12.12 -4.52 -14.45
CA ALA A 87 -13.50 -5.01 -14.42
C ALA A 87 -14.52 -3.89 -14.20
N ASN A 88 -14.08 -2.75 -13.64
CA ASN A 88 -14.91 -1.64 -13.17
C ASN A 88 -16.01 -2.07 -12.19
N GLU A 89 -15.64 -2.99 -11.28
CA GLU A 89 -16.52 -3.57 -10.26
C GLU A 89 -15.82 -3.59 -8.92
N THR A 90 -16.54 -3.40 -7.83
CA THR A 90 -15.99 -3.49 -6.46
C THR A 90 -15.88 -4.92 -5.95
N THR A 91 -16.52 -5.87 -6.63
CA THR A 91 -16.43 -7.31 -6.38
C THR A 91 -16.37 -8.02 -7.73
N HIS A 92 -15.37 -8.87 -7.91
CA HIS A 92 -15.13 -9.55 -9.17
C HIS A 92 -14.65 -10.99 -8.94
N GLN A 93 -15.21 -11.93 -9.70
CA GLN A 93 -14.71 -13.29 -9.74
C GLN A 93 -13.53 -13.36 -10.70
N LEU A 94 -12.37 -13.83 -10.21
CA LEU A 94 -11.16 -13.93 -11.00
C LEU A 94 -11.36 -14.84 -12.21
N THR A 95 -10.98 -14.35 -13.38
CA THR A 95 -10.90 -15.13 -14.61
C THR A 95 -9.49 -15.72 -14.77
N ALA A 96 -9.31 -16.61 -15.74
CA ALA A 96 -7.98 -17.13 -16.06
C ALA A 96 -7.00 -16.02 -16.49
N GLU A 97 -7.51 -14.95 -17.15
CA GLU A 97 -6.72 -13.79 -17.55
C GLU A 97 -6.25 -12.97 -16.33
N ASP A 98 -7.12 -12.81 -15.32
CA ASP A 98 -6.79 -12.09 -14.08
C ASP A 98 -5.76 -12.87 -13.25
N GLY A 99 -5.72 -14.21 -13.38
CA GLY A 99 -4.78 -15.09 -12.71
C GLY A 99 -3.30 -14.77 -13.01
N GLU A 100 -2.99 -14.30 -14.22
CA GLU A 100 -1.62 -13.87 -14.55
C GLU A 100 -1.22 -12.60 -13.79
N MET A 101 -2.13 -11.64 -13.69
CA MET A 101 -1.91 -10.38 -12.96
C MET A 101 -1.76 -10.65 -11.46
N PHE A 102 -2.61 -11.51 -10.91
CA PHE A 102 -2.54 -11.94 -9.51
C PHE A 102 -1.22 -12.66 -9.21
N SER A 103 -0.85 -13.65 -10.03
CA SER A 103 0.40 -14.42 -9.87
C SER A 103 1.62 -13.52 -9.92
N LYS A 104 1.66 -12.54 -10.83
CA LYS A 104 2.74 -11.58 -10.93
C LYS A 104 2.83 -10.68 -9.69
N GLY A 105 1.70 -10.18 -9.19
CA GLY A 105 1.66 -9.38 -7.97
C GLY A 105 2.10 -10.17 -6.74
N TYR A 106 1.71 -11.45 -6.65
CA TYR A 106 2.13 -12.32 -5.57
C TYR A 106 3.64 -12.64 -5.63
N LEU A 107 4.19 -12.91 -6.81
CA LEU A 107 5.63 -13.15 -6.98
C LEU A 107 6.46 -11.90 -6.62
N GLU A 108 6.03 -10.71 -7.06
CA GLU A 108 6.66 -9.44 -6.67
C GLU A 108 6.65 -9.27 -5.15
N PHE A 109 5.51 -9.50 -4.51
CA PHE A 109 5.36 -9.45 -3.06
C PHE A 109 6.30 -10.46 -2.38
N ALA A 110 6.27 -11.73 -2.76
CA ALA A 110 7.07 -12.79 -2.14
C ALA A 110 8.58 -12.50 -2.25
N GLU A 111 9.06 -12.06 -3.42
CA GLU A 111 10.45 -11.67 -3.65
C GLU A 111 10.86 -10.51 -2.72
N LYS A 112 10.05 -9.46 -2.66
CA LYS A 112 10.33 -8.28 -1.83
C LYS A 112 10.35 -8.61 -0.34
N MET A 113 9.43 -9.46 0.12
CA MET A 113 9.34 -9.84 1.54
C MET A 113 10.52 -10.67 2.04
N GLN A 114 11.29 -11.35 1.16
CA GLN A 114 12.48 -12.09 1.57
C GLN A 114 13.48 -11.24 2.35
N LYS A 115 13.62 -9.97 2.01
CA LYS A 115 14.53 -9.05 2.74
C LYS A 115 14.04 -8.65 4.13
N TYR A 116 12.78 -8.94 4.48
CA TYR A 116 12.20 -8.66 5.78
C TYR A 116 11.94 -9.92 6.64
N GLY A 117 12.25 -11.12 6.11
CA GLY A 117 12.03 -12.39 6.80
C GLY A 117 10.91 -13.23 6.18
N GLY A 118 10.54 -12.96 4.92
CA GLY A 118 9.51 -13.70 4.18
C GLY A 118 8.09 -13.32 4.61
N GLU A 119 7.16 -14.25 4.43
CA GLU A 119 5.73 -14.05 4.74
C GLU A 119 5.48 -13.79 6.24
N ASP A 120 6.33 -14.28 7.13
CA ASP A 120 6.26 -14.05 8.57
C ASP A 120 6.47 -12.57 8.96
N SER A 121 6.94 -11.74 8.01
CA SER A 121 7.04 -10.29 8.17
C SER A 121 5.69 -9.58 8.08
N LEU A 122 4.65 -10.22 7.49
CA LEU A 122 3.31 -9.63 7.40
C LEU A 122 2.75 -9.32 8.78
N ALA A 123 2.19 -8.13 8.89
CA ALA A 123 1.63 -7.61 10.12
C ALA A 123 0.15 -7.21 10.01
N GLY A 124 -0.42 -7.16 8.81
CA GLY A 124 -1.85 -6.91 8.65
C GLY A 124 -2.23 -6.40 7.27
N THR A 125 -3.53 -6.51 6.94
CA THR A 125 -4.11 -6.05 5.68
C THR A 125 -5.49 -5.45 5.91
N ALA A 126 -5.88 -4.47 5.08
CA ALA A 126 -7.24 -3.93 5.07
C ALA A 126 -7.62 -3.38 3.68
N GLY A 127 -8.91 -3.24 3.43
CA GLY A 127 -9.48 -2.59 2.24
C GLY A 127 -9.74 -3.50 1.07
N SER A 128 -9.08 -4.65 0.99
CA SER A 128 -9.34 -5.68 -0.02
C SER A 128 -9.48 -7.05 0.61
N LEU A 129 -10.40 -7.84 0.11
CA LEU A 129 -10.66 -9.20 0.55
C LEU A 129 -10.51 -10.15 -0.63
N TYR A 130 -9.75 -11.24 -0.44
CA TYR A 130 -9.70 -12.37 -1.36
C TYR A 130 -10.30 -13.61 -0.73
N GLN A 131 -11.27 -14.21 -1.40
CA GLN A 131 -11.93 -15.45 -0.98
C GLN A 131 -11.47 -16.60 -1.88
N SER A 132 -10.51 -17.37 -1.42
CA SER A 132 -9.86 -18.45 -2.18
C SER A 132 -10.81 -19.57 -2.63
N HIS A 133 -11.90 -19.82 -1.90
CA HIS A 133 -12.85 -20.89 -2.26
C HIS A 133 -13.73 -20.53 -3.47
N ASN A 134 -13.86 -19.24 -3.79
CA ASN A 134 -14.67 -18.74 -4.90
C ASN A 134 -13.85 -17.92 -5.90
N ASP A 135 -12.55 -17.75 -5.67
CA ASP A 135 -11.68 -16.85 -6.46
C ASP A 135 -12.28 -15.44 -6.64
N VAL A 136 -12.88 -14.91 -5.56
CA VAL A 136 -13.50 -13.57 -5.57
C VAL A 136 -12.61 -12.57 -4.88
N VAL A 137 -12.44 -11.41 -5.51
CA VAL A 137 -11.77 -10.24 -4.94
C VAL A 137 -12.79 -9.12 -4.72
N THR A 138 -12.72 -8.45 -3.57
CA THR A 138 -13.64 -7.37 -3.21
C THR A 138 -12.90 -6.18 -2.64
N LEU A 139 -13.30 -4.95 -2.99
CA LEU A 139 -12.92 -3.71 -2.31
C LEU A 139 -13.98 -3.34 -1.26
N GLU A 140 -13.54 -3.06 -0.04
CA GLU A 140 -14.45 -2.81 1.09
C GLU A 140 -14.50 -1.35 1.53
N ASP A 141 -13.38 -0.63 1.49
CA ASP A 141 -13.25 0.66 2.14
C ASP A 141 -13.15 1.80 1.10
N ALA A 142 -14.22 2.60 0.98
CA ALA A 142 -14.19 3.82 0.20
C ALA A 142 -13.17 4.82 0.79
N TYR A 143 -12.41 5.50 -0.08
CA TYR A 143 -11.39 6.47 0.32
C TYR A 143 -11.99 7.61 1.13
N SER A 144 -11.42 7.82 2.31
CA SER A 144 -11.74 8.95 3.18
C SER A 144 -10.55 9.24 4.10
N CYS A 145 -10.26 10.53 4.33
CA CYS A 145 -9.35 10.99 5.38
C CYS A 145 -10.10 11.53 6.61
N GLU A 146 -11.40 11.32 6.68
CA GLU A 146 -12.20 11.67 7.87
C GLU A 146 -11.83 10.75 9.04
N ASP A 147 -11.74 11.32 10.22
CA ASP A 147 -11.27 10.65 11.44
C ASP A 147 -12.01 9.32 11.71
N THR A 148 -13.33 9.31 11.57
CA THR A 148 -14.14 8.10 11.81
C THR A 148 -13.82 6.97 10.84
N ALA A 149 -13.69 7.27 9.54
CA ALA A 149 -13.39 6.29 8.51
C ALA A 149 -11.95 5.74 8.67
N VAL A 150 -11.00 6.63 8.95
CA VAL A 150 -9.60 6.26 9.16
C VAL A 150 -9.45 5.40 10.42
N ARG A 151 -10.15 5.72 11.52
CA ARG A 151 -10.16 4.88 12.74
C ARG A 151 -10.69 3.48 12.44
N ALA A 152 -11.79 3.36 11.72
CA ALA A 152 -12.34 2.07 11.34
C ALA A 152 -11.34 1.26 10.47
N PHE A 153 -10.66 1.93 9.54
CA PHE A 153 -9.64 1.30 8.69
C PHE A 153 -8.42 0.85 9.50
N VAL A 154 -7.93 1.66 10.44
CA VAL A 154 -6.83 1.29 11.36
C VAL A 154 -7.23 0.12 12.25
N GLU A 155 -8.45 0.07 12.76
CA GLU A 155 -8.92 -1.09 13.53
C GLU A 155 -8.96 -2.37 12.68
N LYS A 156 -9.38 -2.30 11.41
CA LYS A 156 -9.29 -3.46 10.49
C LYS A 156 -7.85 -3.93 10.33
N LEU A 157 -6.90 -3.01 10.10
CA LEU A 157 -5.47 -3.31 10.01
C LEU A 157 -4.97 -4.01 11.28
N LEU A 158 -5.31 -3.49 12.46
CA LEU A 158 -4.87 -4.03 13.75
C LEU A 158 -5.48 -5.41 14.06
N ASN A 159 -6.71 -5.64 13.65
CA ASN A 159 -7.43 -6.89 13.93
C ASN A 159 -7.18 -7.99 12.88
N SER A 160 -6.50 -7.68 11.78
CA SER A 160 -6.30 -8.63 10.67
C SER A 160 -5.21 -9.67 10.94
N ASN A 161 -4.27 -9.40 11.87
CA ASN A 161 -3.16 -10.30 12.19
C ASN A 161 -2.67 -10.05 13.62
N SER A 162 -2.23 -11.10 14.32
CA SER A 162 -1.66 -11.00 15.69
C SER A 162 -0.34 -10.21 15.75
N ASN A 163 0.36 -10.04 14.64
CA ASN A 163 1.58 -9.24 14.54
C ASN A 163 1.31 -7.75 14.25
N SER A 164 0.05 -7.35 14.04
CA SER A 164 -0.30 -5.97 13.68
C SER A 164 0.25 -4.91 14.64
N PRO A 165 0.26 -5.13 15.97
CA PRO A 165 0.86 -4.17 16.90
C PRO A 165 2.37 -3.93 16.69
N LYS A 166 3.06 -4.85 16.03
CA LYS A 166 4.51 -4.80 15.77
C LYS A 166 4.85 -4.24 14.38
N ALA A 167 3.85 -3.75 13.63
CA ALA A 167 4.06 -3.19 12.31
C ALA A 167 4.98 -1.98 12.34
N GLU A 168 5.92 -1.93 11.40
CA GLU A 168 6.90 -0.86 11.21
C GLU A 168 6.65 -0.13 9.89
N TYR A 169 6.26 -0.89 8.87
CA TYR A 169 6.04 -0.41 7.50
C TYR A 169 4.60 -0.61 7.06
N ILE A 170 4.20 0.23 6.11
CA ILE A 170 2.90 0.13 5.44
C ILE A 170 3.08 0.36 3.93
N SER A 171 2.50 -0.52 3.11
CA SER A 171 2.28 -0.30 1.69
C SER A 171 0.82 0.11 1.48
N ILE A 172 0.58 1.11 0.64
CA ILE A 172 -0.75 1.64 0.36
C ILE A 172 -0.98 1.68 -1.14
N TYR A 173 -2.16 1.31 -1.57
CA TYR A 173 -2.66 1.50 -2.92
C TYR A 173 -4.11 1.99 -2.88
N CYS A 174 -4.44 2.99 -3.69
CA CYS A 174 -5.77 3.60 -3.73
C CYS A 174 -6.43 3.37 -5.09
N PRO A 175 -7.02 2.19 -5.37
CA PRO A 175 -7.66 1.88 -6.65
C PRO A 175 -8.86 2.78 -6.91
N VAL A 176 -9.16 3.00 -8.21
CA VAL A 176 -10.31 3.79 -8.66
C VAL A 176 -11.26 2.89 -9.45
N VAL A 177 -12.43 2.62 -8.89
CA VAL A 177 -13.47 1.78 -9.48
C VAL A 177 -14.76 2.59 -9.59
N GLN A 178 -15.40 2.59 -10.77
CA GLN A 178 -16.62 3.36 -11.02
C GLN A 178 -16.50 4.85 -10.65
N GLY A 179 -15.31 5.44 -10.87
CA GLY A 179 -15.02 6.84 -10.52
C GLY A 179 -14.86 7.11 -9.00
N LYS A 180 -14.95 6.10 -8.15
CA LYS A 180 -14.70 6.20 -6.71
C LYS A 180 -13.34 5.62 -6.35
N THR A 181 -12.61 6.28 -5.46
CA THR A 181 -11.34 5.78 -4.92
C THR A 181 -11.62 4.92 -3.70
N TYR A 182 -10.82 3.88 -3.53
CA TYR A 182 -10.87 2.98 -2.37
C TYR A 182 -9.53 2.98 -1.64
N MET A 183 -9.52 2.54 -0.39
CA MET A 183 -8.34 2.40 0.45
C MET A 183 -7.95 0.93 0.52
N THR A 184 -6.69 0.60 0.21
CA THR A 184 -6.13 -0.72 0.49
C THR A 184 -4.74 -0.57 1.09
N ALA A 185 -4.39 -1.38 2.07
CA ALA A 185 -3.08 -1.33 2.71
C ALA A 185 -2.61 -2.71 3.20
N VAL A 186 -1.30 -2.87 3.22
CA VAL A 186 -0.60 -4.00 3.84
C VAL A 186 0.43 -3.47 4.81
N MET A 187 0.37 -3.92 6.06
CA MET A 187 1.40 -3.63 7.07
C MET A 187 2.38 -4.80 7.17
N PHE A 188 3.64 -4.48 7.42
CA PHE A 188 4.70 -5.46 7.64
C PHE A 188 5.78 -4.93 8.56
N ARG A 189 6.66 -5.82 9.00
CA ARG A 189 7.75 -5.54 9.94
C ARG A 189 9.05 -6.18 9.47
N ASN A 190 10.18 -5.72 9.98
CA ASN A 190 11.42 -6.46 9.85
C ASN A 190 11.42 -7.62 10.85
N ASN A 191 11.33 -8.86 10.34
CA ASN A 191 11.32 -10.08 11.15
C ASN A 191 12.63 -10.88 10.99
N LYS A 192 13.69 -10.25 10.48
CA LYS A 192 15.02 -10.87 10.49
C LYS A 192 15.59 -10.86 11.89
N PRO A 193 16.24 -11.96 12.29
CA PRO A 193 16.98 -12.03 13.56
C PRO A 193 18.15 -11.07 13.61
#